data_e53e697c0811cb5e34f2b1d3c401c4d7
#
_entry.id   e53e697c0811cb5e34f2b1d3c401c4d7
#
_cell.length_a   1.000
_cell.length_b   1.000
_cell.length_c   1.000
_cell.angle_alpha   90.00
_cell.angle_beta   90.00
_cell.angle_gamma   90.00
#
_symmetry.space_group_name_H-M   'P 1'
#
loop_
_entity.id
_entity.type
_entity.pdbx_description
1 polymer ?
#
loop_
_entity_poly.entity_id
_entity_poly.type
_entity_poly.pdbx_seq_one_letter_code
_entity_poly.pdbx_strand_id
1 'polypeptide(L)'
;MRILFTGGSGKAGRHATAYLRDQGHRVTNLDWVTSDVPGITTLKTDLSDAGQVFNACHAYAGFDELEPGTGVPRYDAIVHFAAIPAILHRPDNETYRINTLSTYNVLDAATKLGIPKVIFASSETTYGVCFADGEKKPDYLPIDEEHPTVPEDSYAMSKVVNEVTARSFQARSGIDIYGLRINNVIEPHEYRQDFPAYLEDPALRRRNVFAYIDARDLGQMVERCLE
;
A
#
# COMPACT_ATOMS: atom_id res chain seq x y z
N MET A 1 0.92 -9.98 -16.18
CA MET A 1 -0.33 -9.85 -15.42
C MET A 1 -0.97 -8.50 -15.66
N ARG A 2 -2.26 -8.37 -15.43
CA ARG A 2 -3.00 -7.13 -15.40
C ARG A 2 -3.25 -6.74 -13.93
N ILE A 3 -2.68 -5.62 -13.50
CA ILE A 3 -2.65 -5.21 -12.10
C ILE A 3 -3.40 -3.89 -11.90
N LEU A 4 -4.34 -3.87 -10.98
CA LEU A 4 -4.95 -2.66 -10.48
C LEU A 4 -4.14 -2.16 -9.29
N PHE A 5 -3.50 -1.01 -9.42
CA PHE A 5 -2.66 -0.44 -8.38
C PHE A 5 -3.33 0.80 -7.78
N THR A 6 -3.45 0.90 -6.47
CA THR A 6 -3.95 2.10 -5.82
C THR A 6 -2.84 2.83 -5.10
N GLY A 7 -2.82 4.16 -5.18
CA GLY A 7 -1.76 4.95 -4.58
C GLY A 7 -0.45 4.97 -5.38
N GLY A 8 -0.53 4.66 -6.68
CA GLY A 8 0.64 4.60 -7.57
C GLY A 8 1.31 5.94 -7.84
N SER A 9 0.67 7.05 -7.50
CA SER A 9 1.27 8.40 -7.60
C SER A 9 2.02 8.82 -6.34
N GLY A 10 1.90 8.06 -5.25
CA GLY A 10 2.57 8.33 -3.98
C GLY A 10 4.05 7.93 -3.97
N LYS A 11 4.76 8.28 -2.88
CA LYS A 11 6.18 8.02 -2.67
C LYS A 11 6.58 6.56 -2.93
N ALA A 12 5.88 5.61 -2.32
CA ALA A 12 6.11 4.18 -2.51
C ALA A 12 5.60 3.69 -3.86
N GLY A 13 4.40 4.15 -4.24
CA GLY A 13 3.67 3.66 -5.40
C GLY A 13 4.36 3.93 -6.73
N ARG A 14 4.97 5.13 -6.91
CA ARG A 14 5.64 5.46 -8.18
C ARG A 14 6.81 4.55 -8.52
N HIS A 15 7.56 4.11 -7.50
CA HIS A 15 8.66 3.16 -7.69
C HIS A 15 8.15 1.74 -7.96
N ALA A 16 7.13 1.31 -7.21
CA ALA A 16 6.54 -0.01 -7.41
C ALA A 16 5.84 -0.13 -8.77
N THR A 17 5.05 0.86 -9.19
CA THR A 17 4.37 0.83 -10.51
C THR A 17 5.36 0.88 -11.67
N ALA A 18 6.44 1.68 -11.56
CA ALA A 18 7.50 1.71 -12.56
C ALA A 18 8.18 0.34 -12.70
N TYR A 19 8.54 -0.28 -11.58
CA TYR A 19 9.15 -1.61 -11.56
C TYR A 19 8.23 -2.67 -12.21
N LEU A 20 6.96 -2.75 -11.78
CA LEU A 20 6.00 -3.72 -12.30
C LEU A 20 5.76 -3.55 -13.81
N ARG A 21 5.65 -2.30 -14.29
CA ARG A 21 5.60 -2.01 -15.73
C ARG A 21 6.83 -2.55 -16.46
N ASP A 22 8.02 -2.33 -15.91
CA ASP A 22 9.29 -2.75 -16.52
C ASP A 22 9.46 -4.28 -16.51
N GLN A 23 8.77 -4.99 -15.61
CA GLN A 23 8.61 -6.45 -15.63
C GLN A 23 7.57 -6.94 -16.65
N GLY A 24 6.93 -6.03 -17.39
CA GLY A 24 5.98 -6.38 -18.45
C GLY A 24 4.54 -6.54 -17.95
N HIS A 25 4.22 -6.11 -16.73
CA HIS A 25 2.84 -6.08 -16.26
C HIS A 25 2.08 -4.88 -16.82
N ARG A 26 0.79 -5.07 -17.06
CA ARG A 26 -0.12 -3.99 -17.41
C ARG A 26 -0.70 -3.41 -16.13
N VAL A 27 -0.26 -2.20 -15.77
CA VAL A 27 -0.62 -1.54 -14.52
C VAL A 27 -1.59 -0.39 -14.78
N THR A 28 -2.74 -0.40 -14.10
CA THR A 28 -3.69 0.73 -14.04
C THR A 28 -3.65 1.31 -12.63
N ASN A 29 -3.40 2.61 -12.51
CA ASN A 29 -3.33 3.30 -11.23
C ASN A 29 -4.69 3.90 -10.85
N LEU A 30 -5.13 3.71 -9.60
CA LEU A 30 -6.23 4.43 -8.99
C LEU A 30 -5.67 5.40 -7.94
N ASP A 31 -5.88 6.67 -8.16
CA ASP A 31 -5.35 7.71 -7.27
C ASP A 31 -6.16 9.01 -7.41
N TRP A 32 -5.99 9.93 -6.49
CA TRP A 32 -6.49 11.31 -6.64
C TRP A 32 -5.60 12.15 -7.56
N VAL A 33 -4.34 11.79 -7.66
CA VAL A 33 -3.31 12.48 -8.44
C VAL A 33 -2.89 11.61 -9.62
N THR A 34 -2.72 12.22 -10.79
CA THR A 34 -2.21 11.51 -11.96
C THR A 34 -0.76 11.09 -11.72
N SER A 35 -0.42 9.85 -12.05
CA SER A 35 0.96 9.35 -12.00
C SER A 35 1.85 10.10 -13.00
N ASP A 36 3.05 10.40 -12.59
CA ASP A 36 4.14 10.92 -13.43
C ASP A 36 4.99 9.81 -14.07
N VAL A 37 4.71 8.56 -13.72
CA VAL A 37 5.41 7.39 -14.29
C VAL A 37 4.92 7.15 -15.72
N PRO A 38 5.81 7.20 -16.72
CA PRO A 38 5.42 6.99 -18.12
C PRO A 38 4.78 5.61 -18.34
N GLY A 39 3.71 5.57 -19.14
CA GLY A 39 3.02 4.32 -19.47
C GLY A 39 2.06 3.80 -18.39
N ILE A 40 1.88 4.53 -17.29
CA ILE A 40 0.89 4.22 -16.26
C ILE A 40 -0.35 5.09 -16.46
N THR A 41 -1.48 4.45 -16.81
CA THR A 41 -2.78 5.11 -16.88
C THR A 41 -3.34 5.31 -15.47
N THR A 42 -3.82 6.52 -15.16
CA THR A 42 -4.45 6.82 -13.88
C THR A 42 -5.94 7.11 -14.05
N LEU A 43 -6.76 6.36 -13.33
CA LEU A 43 -8.17 6.68 -13.11
C LEU A 43 -8.28 7.41 -11.77
N LYS A 44 -8.77 8.65 -11.80
CA LYS A 44 -9.02 9.42 -10.58
C LYS A 44 -10.19 8.79 -9.84
N THR A 45 -9.93 8.26 -8.66
CA THR A 45 -10.87 7.41 -7.92
C THR A 45 -10.85 7.76 -6.44
N ASP A 46 -12.02 8.01 -5.87
CA ASP A 46 -12.19 8.04 -4.42
C ASP A 46 -12.39 6.60 -3.91
N LEU A 47 -11.38 6.06 -3.25
CA LEU A 47 -11.43 4.69 -2.74
C LEU A 47 -12.35 4.53 -1.52
N SER A 48 -12.80 5.63 -0.91
CA SER A 48 -13.85 5.59 0.12
C SER A 48 -15.25 5.40 -0.47
N ASP A 49 -15.41 5.57 -1.79
CA ASP A 49 -16.63 5.29 -2.54
C ASP A 49 -16.57 3.88 -3.14
N ALA A 50 -17.34 2.96 -2.57
CA ALA A 50 -17.41 1.58 -3.05
C ALA A 50 -17.83 1.47 -4.53
N GLY A 51 -18.74 2.34 -5.00
CA GLY A 51 -19.19 2.35 -6.38
C GLY A 51 -18.05 2.66 -7.35
N GLN A 52 -17.22 3.64 -7.04
CA GLN A 52 -16.05 3.96 -7.85
C GLN A 52 -15.04 2.81 -7.85
N VAL A 53 -14.78 2.17 -6.71
CA VAL A 53 -13.87 1.03 -6.61
C VAL A 53 -14.36 -0.15 -7.46
N PHE A 54 -15.64 -0.52 -7.35
CA PHE A 54 -16.22 -1.60 -8.16
C PHE A 54 -16.15 -1.30 -9.67
N ASN A 55 -16.48 -0.07 -10.08
CA ASN A 55 -16.36 0.33 -11.49
C ASN A 55 -14.91 0.27 -11.99
N ALA A 56 -13.96 0.74 -11.19
CA ALA A 56 -12.55 0.72 -11.55
C ALA A 56 -12.01 -0.71 -11.77
N CYS A 57 -12.54 -1.70 -11.04
CA CYS A 57 -12.18 -3.12 -11.23
C CYS A 57 -12.63 -3.70 -12.59
N HIS A 58 -13.44 -2.97 -13.34
CA HIS A 58 -13.87 -3.31 -14.72
C HIS A 58 -13.38 -2.30 -15.75
N ALA A 59 -12.55 -1.33 -15.37
CA ALA A 59 -12.10 -0.29 -16.26
C ALA A 59 -11.05 -0.79 -17.25
N TYR A 60 -11.07 -0.22 -18.45
CA TYR A 60 -10.03 -0.43 -19.45
C TYR A 60 -8.75 0.30 -19.03
N ALA A 61 -7.61 -0.33 -19.26
CA ALA A 61 -6.30 0.27 -19.00
C ALA A 61 -5.79 1.16 -20.14
N GLY A 62 -6.39 1.05 -21.33
CA GLY A 62 -6.04 1.86 -22.49
C GLY A 62 -7.01 1.66 -23.66
N PHE A 63 -6.92 2.51 -24.66
CA PHE A 63 -7.80 2.47 -25.84
C PHE A 63 -7.62 1.19 -26.69
N ASP A 64 -6.47 0.54 -26.61
CA ASP A 64 -6.20 -0.73 -27.27
C ASP A 64 -7.10 -1.88 -26.75
N GLU A 65 -7.65 -1.76 -25.56
CA GLU A 65 -8.59 -2.74 -24.99
C GLU A 65 -10.04 -2.55 -25.49
N LEU A 66 -10.30 -1.53 -26.28
CA LEU A 66 -11.61 -1.30 -26.94
C LEU A 66 -11.74 -2.01 -28.28
N GLU A 67 -10.72 -2.73 -28.73
CA GLU A 67 -10.77 -3.48 -29.98
C GLU A 67 -11.84 -4.60 -29.93
N PRO A 68 -12.53 -4.87 -31.04
CA PRO A 68 -13.57 -5.90 -31.08
C PRO A 68 -13.05 -7.27 -30.61
N GLY A 69 -13.78 -7.89 -29.67
CA GLY A 69 -13.48 -9.25 -29.18
C GLY A 69 -12.55 -9.30 -27.95
N THR A 70 -12.06 -8.18 -27.45
CA THR A 70 -11.24 -8.16 -26.23
C THR A 70 -12.03 -8.50 -24.96
N GLY A 71 -13.36 -8.27 -24.98
CA GLY A 71 -14.23 -8.55 -23.84
C GLY A 71 -14.06 -7.55 -22.68
N VAL A 72 -14.62 -7.90 -21.53
CA VAL A 72 -14.46 -7.09 -20.30
C VAL A 72 -13.11 -7.42 -19.65
N PRO A 73 -12.26 -6.42 -19.41
CA PRO A 73 -10.98 -6.66 -18.78
C PRO A 73 -11.14 -7.25 -17.38
N ARG A 74 -10.26 -8.19 -17.03
CA ARG A 74 -10.16 -8.76 -15.68
C ARG A 74 -8.78 -8.48 -15.12
N TYR A 75 -8.72 -8.11 -13.85
CA TYR A 75 -7.46 -7.95 -13.16
C TYR A 75 -7.03 -9.27 -12.51
N ASP A 76 -5.74 -9.56 -12.58
CA ASP A 76 -5.12 -10.73 -11.95
C ASP A 76 -4.81 -10.45 -10.47
N ALA A 77 -4.56 -9.18 -10.14
CA ALA A 77 -4.27 -8.76 -8.77
C ALA A 77 -4.64 -7.29 -8.53
N ILE A 78 -4.87 -6.96 -7.25
CA ILE A 78 -4.92 -5.58 -6.76
C ILE A 78 -3.75 -5.34 -5.83
N VAL A 79 -3.00 -4.25 -6.06
CA VAL A 79 -2.00 -3.73 -5.14
C VAL A 79 -2.54 -2.45 -4.52
N HIS A 80 -2.78 -2.46 -3.21
CA HIS A 80 -3.42 -1.37 -2.48
C HIS A 80 -2.43 -0.64 -1.58
N PHE A 81 -1.82 0.43 -2.10
CA PHE A 81 -0.89 1.29 -1.38
C PHE A 81 -1.49 2.66 -1.02
N ALA A 82 -2.66 3.00 -1.57
CA ALA A 82 -3.33 4.25 -1.24
C ALA A 82 -3.70 4.31 0.25
N ALA A 83 -3.27 5.37 0.89
CA ALA A 83 -3.58 5.68 2.28
C ALA A 83 -3.27 7.15 2.57
N ILE A 84 -3.80 7.69 3.65
CA ILE A 84 -3.19 8.81 4.36
C ILE A 84 -1.97 8.23 5.07
N PRO A 85 -0.72 8.65 4.72
CA PRO A 85 0.46 7.81 4.95
C PRO A 85 1.09 7.93 6.34
N ALA A 86 0.59 8.84 7.18
CA ALA A 86 1.09 9.07 8.54
C ALA A 86 0.12 9.94 9.34
N ILE A 87 0.43 10.17 10.61
CA ILE A 87 -0.20 11.19 11.44
C ILE A 87 0.08 12.60 10.89
N LEU A 88 -0.67 13.60 11.34
CA LEU A 88 -0.49 15.04 11.03
C LEU A 88 -0.75 15.44 9.55
N HIS A 89 -1.12 14.52 8.69
CA HIS A 89 -1.56 14.83 7.32
C HIS A 89 -3.03 15.22 7.23
N ARG A 90 -3.85 14.62 8.09
CA ARG A 90 -5.30 14.85 8.22
C ARG A 90 -5.69 14.72 9.69
N PRO A 91 -6.87 15.21 10.11
CA PRO A 91 -7.41 14.89 11.43
C PRO A 91 -7.49 13.37 11.66
N ASP A 92 -7.28 12.92 12.87
CA ASP A 92 -7.15 11.52 13.24
C ASP A 92 -8.33 10.65 12.80
N ASN A 93 -9.54 11.11 13.05
CA ASN A 93 -10.76 10.41 12.65
C ASN A 93 -10.86 10.27 11.12
N GLU A 94 -10.39 11.24 10.36
CA GLU A 94 -10.41 11.22 8.90
C GLU A 94 -9.32 10.28 8.35
N THR A 95 -8.13 10.30 8.95
CA THR A 95 -7.06 9.34 8.64
C THR A 95 -7.54 7.90 8.85
N TYR A 96 -8.13 7.63 10.01
CA TYR A 96 -8.67 6.32 10.33
C TYR A 96 -9.79 5.91 9.37
N ARG A 97 -10.77 6.81 9.14
CA ARG A 97 -11.91 6.56 8.25
C ARG A 97 -11.48 6.23 6.83
N ILE A 98 -10.63 7.07 6.23
CA ILE A 98 -10.18 6.87 4.84
C ILE A 98 -9.41 5.57 4.71
N ASN A 99 -8.43 5.33 5.59
CA ASN A 99 -7.56 4.16 5.49
C ASN A 99 -8.33 2.84 5.70
N THR A 100 -9.27 2.80 6.64
CA THR A 100 -10.04 1.57 6.89
C THR A 100 -11.09 1.34 5.81
N LEU A 101 -11.83 2.37 5.40
CA LEU A 101 -12.89 2.24 4.42
C LEU A 101 -12.35 1.91 3.02
N SER A 102 -11.26 2.55 2.60
CA SER A 102 -10.64 2.25 1.30
C SER A 102 -10.15 0.80 1.24
N THR A 103 -9.50 0.32 2.28
CA THR A 103 -9.04 -1.08 2.33
C THR A 103 -10.23 -2.05 2.32
N TYR A 104 -11.27 -1.76 3.09
CA TYR A 104 -12.50 -2.57 3.07
C TYR A 104 -13.11 -2.64 1.67
N ASN A 105 -13.29 -1.51 1.00
CA ASN A 105 -13.87 -1.43 -0.34
C ASN A 105 -13.06 -2.20 -1.38
N VAL A 106 -11.74 -2.11 -1.31
CA VAL A 106 -10.83 -2.86 -2.20
C VAL A 106 -10.95 -4.37 -1.98
N LEU A 107 -10.94 -4.82 -0.72
CA LEU A 107 -11.08 -6.24 -0.38
C LEU A 107 -12.45 -6.78 -0.74
N ASP A 108 -13.51 -6.01 -0.53
CA ASP A 108 -14.88 -6.39 -0.88
C ASP A 108 -15.05 -6.52 -2.40
N ALA A 109 -14.54 -5.55 -3.17
CA ALA A 109 -14.55 -5.60 -4.62
C ALA A 109 -13.75 -6.79 -5.14
N ALA A 110 -12.51 -6.99 -4.66
CA ALA A 110 -11.68 -8.12 -5.08
C ALA A 110 -12.39 -9.46 -4.86
N THR A 111 -12.93 -9.64 -3.66
CA THR A 111 -13.62 -10.89 -3.30
C THR A 111 -14.87 -11.14 -4.15
N LYS A 112 -15.72 -10.11 -4.32
CA LYS A 112 -16.98 -10.23 -5.06
C LYS A 112 -16.79 -10.38 -6.57
N LEU A 113 -15.73 -9.81 -7.11
CA LEU A 113 -15.42 -9.85 -8.53
C LEU A 113 -14.48 -11.00 -8.92
N GLY A 114 -14.05 -11.80 -7.93
CA GLY A 114 -13.19 -12.96 -8.15
C GLY A 114 -11.77 -12.59 -8.57
N ILE A 115 -11.24 -11.46 -8.11
CA ILE A 115 -9.83 -11.11 -8.29
C ILE A 115 -9.03 -11.94 -7.29
N PRO A 116 -8.12 -12.82 -7.74
CA PRO A 116 -7.59 -13.89 -6.91
C PRO A 116 -6.55 -13.43 -5.89
N LYS A 117 -5.99 -12.22 -6.05
CA LYS A 117 -4.85 -11.78 -5.24
C LYS A 117 -4.95 -10.30 -4.86
N VAL A 118 -4.70 -10.00 -3.57
CA VAL A 118 -4.60 -8.63 -3.06
C VAL A 118 -3.32 -8.47 -2.25
N ILE A 119 -2.52 -7.46 -2.57
CA ILE A 119 -1.34 -7.06 -1.79
C ILE A 119 -1.61 -5.66 -1.24
N PHE A 120 -1.53 -5.46 0.08
CA PHE A 120 -1.80 -4.14 0.65
C PHE A 120 -0.68 -3.65 1.56
N ALA A 121 -0.51 -2.32 1.61
CA ALA A 121 0.44 -1.68 2.50
C ALA A 121 -0.11 -1.66 3.94
N SER A 122 0.45 -2.51 4.81
CA SER A 122 0.47 -2.30 6.24
C SER A 122 1.68 -1.42 6.60
N SER A 123 2.12 -1.38 7.84
CA SER A 123 3.18 -0.48 8.28
C SER A 123 3.95 -1.02 9.49
N GLU A 124 5.22 -0.66 9.62
CA GLU A 124 6.00 -0.85 10.85
C GLU A 124 5.37 -0.16 12.07
N THR A 125 4.58 0.88 11.83
CA THR A 125 3.92 1.64 12.91
C THR A 125 2.92 0.81 13.70
N THR A 126 2.44 -0.32 13.14
CA THR A 126 1.57 -1.28 13.83
C THR A 126 2.16 -1.81 15.14
N TYR A 127 3.48 -1.86 15.26
CA TYR A 127 4.16 -2.27 16.50
C TYR A 127 4.04 -1.25 17.64
N GLY A 128 3.52 -0.04 17.37
CA GLY A 128 3.25 0.99 18.37
C GLY A 128 4.51 1.70 18.90
N VAL A 129 5.61 1.68 18.16
CA VAL A 129 6.88 2.34 18.56
C VAL A 129 7.03 3.70 17.88
N CYS A 130 6.78 3.78 16.58
CA CYS A 130 7.12 4.93 15.76
C CYS A 130 6.41 6.23 16.19
N PHE A 131 5.09 6.18 16.40
CA PHE A 131 4.26 7.32 16.76
C PHE A 131 3.73 7.25 18.20
N ALA A 132 4.40 6.49 19.08
CA ALA A 132 4.04 6.40 20.48
C ALA A 132 4.13 7.77 21.20
N ASP A 133 3.27 7.97 22.18
CA ASP A 133 3.44 9.05 23.13
C ASP A 133 4.67 8.80 24.01
N GLY A 134 5.57 9.76 24.05
CA GLY A 134 6.88 9.60 24.69
C GLY A 134 7.81 8.63 23.93
N GLU A 135 8.64 7.92 24.68
CA GLU A 135 9.60 6.92 24.15
C GLU A 135 9.11 5.50 24.46
N LYS A 136 8.90 4.72 23.40
CA LYS A 136 8.52 3.31 23.51
C LYS A 136 9.57 2.44 22.82
N LYS A 137 9.82 1.27 23.38
CA LYS A 137 10.72 0.28 22.83
C LYS A 137 9.92 -0.92 22.35
N PRO A 138 10.40 -1.68 21.35
CA PRO A 138 9.81 -2.96 21.01
C PRO A 138 9.94 -3.94 22.17
N ASP A 139 9.02 -4.90 22.27
CA ASP A 139 9.03 -5.91 23.32
C ASP A 139 10.23 -6.86 23.18
N TYR A 140 10.68 -7.11 21.94
CA TYR A 140 11.84 -7.91 21.63
C TYR A 140 12.47 -7.52 20.27
N LEU A 141 13.71 -7.98 20.07
CA LEU A 141 14.46 -7.85 18.81
C LEU A 141 15.11 -9.21 18.45
N PRO A 142 15.18 -9.56 17.16
CA PRO A 142 14.62 -8.82 16.03
C PRO A 142 13.09 -8.80 16.05
N ILE A 143 12.48 -7.74 15.53
CA ILE A 143 11.02 -7.66 15.34
C ILE A 143 10.63 -8.57 14.17
N ASP A 144 9.62 -9.39 14.37
CA ASP A 144 9.01 -10.26 13.37
C ASP A 144 7.47 -10.07 13.31
N GLU A 145 6.78 -10.89 12.54
CA GLU A 145 5.34 -10.80 12.32
C GLU A 145 4.51 -11.15 13.57
N GLU A 146 5.10 -11.86 14.54
CA GLU A 146 4.47 -12.26 15.80
C GLU A 146 4.55 -11.17 16.88
N HIS A 147 5.36 -10.13 16.66
CA HIS A 147 5.47 -9.02 17.61
C HIS A 147 4.10 -8.38 17.86
N PRO A 148 3.74 -8.09 19.13
CA PRO A 148 2.47 -7.45 19.47
C PRO A 148 2.23 -6.14 18.69
N THR A 149 0.97 -5.94 18.27
CA THR A 149 0.54 -4.74 17.55
C THR A 149 -0.38 -3.92 18.44
N VAL A 150 0.19 -2.97 19.19
CA VAL A 150 -0.52 -2.10 20.13
C VAL A 150 -0.23 -0.63 19.81
N PRO A 151 -0.73 -0.10 18.67
CA PRO A 151 -0.50 1.29 18.28
C PRO A 151 -1.32 2.26 19.14
N GLU A 152 -0.82 3.49 19.25
CA GLU A 152 -1.45 4.57 20.02
C GLU A 152 -2.02 5.68 19.10
N ASP A 153 -1.68 5.67 17.83
CA ASP A 153 -2.12 6.67 16.84
C ASP A 153 -3.13 6.13 15.83
N SER A 154 -3.89 7.05 15.23
CA SER A 154 -4.99 6.75 14.30
C SER A 154 -4.52 6.07 13.00
N TYR A 155 -3.32 6.43 12.53
CA TYR A 155 -2.75 5.83 11.32
C TYR A 155 -2.41 4.35 11.57
N ALA A 156 -1.63 4.07 12.59
CA ALA A 156 -1.23 2.71 12.92
C ALA A 156 -2.42 1.83 13.34
N MET A 157 -3.39 2.39 14.11
CA MET A 157 -4.66 1.72 14.40
C MET A 157 -5.38 1.30 13.12
N SER A 158 -5.44 2.18 12.10
CA SER A 158 -6.06 1.86 10.82
C SER A 158 -5.36 0.68 10.12
N LYS A 159 -4.03 0.60 10.20
CA LYS A 159 -3.26 -0.50 9.61
C LYS A 159 -3.51 -1.83 10.33
N VAL A 160 -3.57 -1.85 11.67
CA VAL A 160 -3.92 -3.06 12.43
C VAL A 160 -5.33 -3.54 12.08
N VAL A 161 -6.31 -2.62 12.01
CA VAL A 161 -7.68 -2.95 11.60
C VAL A 161 -7.73 -3.51 10.18
N ASN A 162 -6.94 -2.96 9.26
CA ASN A 162 -6.83 -3.46 7.89
C ASN A 162 -6.29 -4.91 7.84
N GLU A 163 -5.29 -5.24 8.67
CA GLU A 163 -4.78 -6.62 8.76
C GLU A 163 -5.85 -7.60 9.28
N VAL A 164 -6.62 -7.21 10.31
CA VAL A 164 -7.71 -8.03 10.83
C VAL A 164 -8.83 -8.18 9.78
N THR A 165 -9.17 -7.10 9.09
CA THR A 165 -10.14 -7.10 8.00
C THR A 165 -9.70 -8.02 6.88
N ALA A 166 -8.44 -7.95 6.47
CA ALA A 166 -7.86 -8.80 5.44
C ALA A 166 -7.94 -10.30 5.79
N ARG A 167 -7.61 -10.67 7.03
CA ARG A 167 -7.76 -12.07 7.52
C ARG A 167 -9.20 -12.57 7.41
N SER A 168 -10.18 -11.70 7.73
CA SER A 168 -11.60 -12.05 7.63
C SER A 168 -12.04 -12.27 6.18
N PHE A 169 -11.56 -11.44 5.26
CA PHE A 169 -11.82 -11.60 3.83
C PHE A 169 -11.15 -12.86 3.26
N GLN A 170 -9.90 -13.11 3.62
CA GLN A 170 -9.18 -14.32 3.22
C GLN A 170 -9.91 -15.59 3.70
N ALA A 171 -10.26 -15.66 4.99
CA ALA A 171 -10.96 -16.81 5.56
C ALA A 171 -12.31 -17.08 4.87
N ARG A 172 -13.02 -16.02 4.43
CA ARG A 172 -14.30 -16.14 3.75
C ARG A 172 -14.19 -16.54 2.29
N SER A 173 -13.18 -16.05 1.58
CA SER A 173 -13.09 -16.14 0.12
C SER A 173 -12.04 -17.13 -0.38
N GLY A 174 -11.00 -17.38 0.41
CA GLY A 174 -9.84 -18.19 0.01
C GLY A 174 -8.90 -17.52 -0.98
N ILE A 175 -9.10 -16.22 -1.33
CA ILE A 175 -8.15 -15.49 -2.18
C ILE A 175 -6.85 -15.21 -1.43
N ASP A 176 -5.74 -15.05 -2.16
CA ASP A 176 -4.45 -14.71 -1.57
C ASP A 176 -4.43 -13.24 -1.14
N ILE A 177 -4.17 -12.96 0.13
CA ILE A 177 -4.06 -11.60 0.64
C ILE A 177 -2.77 -11.44 1.42
N TYR A 178 -1.90 -10.51 0.97
CA TYR A 178 -0.62 -10.19 1.60
C TYR A 178 -0.66 -8.79 2.19
N GLY A 179 -0.37 -8.66 3.48
CA GLY A 179 -0.20 -7.38 4.18
C GLY A 179 1.29 -7.10 4.41
N LEU A 180 1.84 -6.10 3.75
CA LEU A 180 3.25 -5.72 3.87
C LEU A 180 3.42 -4.69 4.99
N ARG A 181 4.04 -5.04 6.11
CA ARG A 181 4.43 -4.10 7.17
C ARG A 181 5.65 -3.31 6.73
N ILE A 182 5.39 -2.32 5.85
CA ILE A 182 6.43 -1.52 5.20
C ILE A 182 7.09 -0.62 6.22
N ASN A 183 8.43 -0.65 6.27
CA ASN A 183 9.24 0.28 7.04
C ASN A 183 9.27 1.67 6.40
N ASN A 184 9.91 2.64 7.06
CA ASN A 184 10.08 3.97 6.53
C ASN A 184 10.70 3.92 5.12
N VAL A 185 9.93 4.37 4.13
CA VAL A 185 10.33 4.34 2.71
C VAL A 185 11.32 5.47 2.44
N ILE A 186 12.48 5.13 1.91
CA ILE A 186 13.56 6.05 1.53
C ILE A 186 13.72 6.06 0.01
N GLU A 187 13.62 7.24 -0.60
CA GLU A 187 13.86 7.42 -2.03
C GLU A 187 15.36 7.67 -2.32
N PRO A 188 15.83 7.40 -3.56
CA PRO A 188 17.24 7.54 -3.91
C PRO A 188 17.87 8.91 -3.59
N HIS A 189 17.10 9.99 -3.69
CA HIS A 189 17.59 11.33 -3.39
C HIS A 189 17.74 11.60 -1.89
N GLU A 190 16.92 10.98 -1.04
CA GLU A 190 16.93 11.13 0.41
C GLU A 190 18.19 10.56 1.06
N TYR A 191 18.86 9.60 0.42
CA TYR A 191 20.17 9.11 0.90
C TYR A 191 21.23 10.21 0.96
N ARG A 192 21.16 11.17 0.06
CA ARG A 192 22.09 12.31 0.07
C ARG A 192 21.64 13.45 0.96
N GLN A 193 20.35 13.59 1.17
CA GLN A 193 19.76 14.68 1.95
C GLN A 193 19.73 14.37 3.45
N ASP A 194 19.29 13.19 3.84
CA ASP A 194 18.94 12.87 5.22
C ASP A 194 19.98 11.99 5.92
N PHE A 195 20.62 11.08 5.19
CA PHE A 195 21.56 10.13 5.80
C PHE A 195 22.81 10.74 6.42
N PRO A 196 23.38 11.88 5.93
CA PRO A 196 24.46 12.54 6.65
C PRO A 196 24.09 12.88 8.10
N ALA A 197 22.90 13.43 8.34
CA ALA A 197 22.42 13.72 9.68
C ALA A 197 22.21 12.45 10.53
N TYR A 198 21.73 11.36 9.92
CA TYR A 198 21.54 10.08 10.63
C TYR A 198 22.85 9.40 11.00
N LEU A 199 23.93 9.64 10.24
CA LEU A 199 25.27 9.13 10.55
C LEU A 199 25.91 9.93 11.69
N GLU A 200 25.64 11.25 11.77
CA GLU A 200 26.10 12.11 12.85
C GLU A 200 25.33 11.84 14.16
N ASP A 201 24.00 11.69 14.07
CA ASP A 201 23.15 11.37 15.21
C ASP A 201 22.17 10.23 14.87
N PRO A 202 22.54 8.97 15.09
CA PRO A 202 21.66 7.83 14.88
C PRO A 202 20.36 7.86 15.71
N ALA A 203 20.32 8.61 16.81
CA ALA A 203 19.13 8.70 17.66
C ALA A 203 17.93 9.31 16.92
N LEU A 204 18.14 10.07 15.84
CA LEU A 204 17.09 10.56 14.95
C LEU A 204 16.27 9.43 14.32
N ARG A 205 16.82 8.20 14.22
CA ARG A 205 16.16 7.02 13.66
C ARG A 205 15.60 6.06 14.72
N ARG A 206 15.71 6.41 15.99
CA ARG A 206 15.32 5.54 17.11
C ARG A 206 13.84 5.13 17.05
N ARG A 207 12.93 6.04 16.69
CA ARG A 207 11.51 5.78 16.59
C ARG A 207 11.14 4.78 15.47
N ASN A 208 11.97 4.68 14.43
CA ASN A 208 11.83 3.66 13.38
C ASN A 208 12.61 2.38 13.70
N VAL A 209 13.11 2.24 14.91
CA VAL A 209 14.00 1.12 15.32
C VAL A 209 15.17 0.97 14.33
N PHE A 210 15.66 2.10 13.79
CA PHE A 210 16.71 2.23 12.77
C PHE A 210 16.38 1.58 11.41
N ALA A 211 15.18 1.02 11.24
CA ALA A 211 14.76 0.32 10.04
C ALA A 211 14.31 1.31 8.94
N TYR A 212 14.52 0.92 7.69
CA TYR A 212 14.00 1.56 6.49
C TYR A 212 13.93 0.56 5.34
N ILE A 213 13.25 0.95 4.27
CA ILE A 213 13.25 0.23 3.00
C ILE A 213 13.54 1.21 1.86
N ASP A 214 14.37 0.80 0.90
CA ASP A 214 14.54 1.55 -0.34
C ASP A 214 13.26 1.49 -1.18
N ALA A 215 12.81 2.64 -1.67
CA ALA A 215 11.59 2.72 -2.45
C ALA A 215 11.60 1.80 -3.69
N ARG A 216 12.78 1.53 -4.26
CA ARG A 216 12.95 0.66 -5.42
C ARG A 216 12.73 -0.82 -5.10
N ASP A 217 12.97 -1.23 -3.85
CA ASP A 217 12.80 -2.64 -3.43
C ASP A 217 11.32 -3.01 -3.25
N LEU A 218 10.44 -2.01 -3.07
CA LEU A 218 9.00 -2.25 -2.93
C LEU A 218 8.38 -2.92 -4.16
N GLY A 219 8.84 -2.56 -5.35
CA GLY A 219 8.40 -3.23 -6.58
C GLY A 219 8.74 -4.71 -6.59
N GLN A 220 9.96 -5.06 -6.17
CA GLN A 220 10.41 -6.44 -6.06
C GLN A 220 9.62 -7.22 -5.01
N MET A 221 9.31 -6.61 -3.85
CA MET A 221 8.47 -7.25 -2.83
C MET A 221 7.08 -7.57 -3.36
N VAL A 222 6.46 -6.62 -4.08
CA VAL A 222 5.15 -6.84 -4.71
C VAL A 222 5.24 -7.95 -5.73
N GLU A 223 6.26 -7.96 -6.60
CA GLU A 223 6.48 -9.00 -7.61
C GLU A 223 6.53 -10.40 -6.99
N ARG A 224 7.27 -10.56 -5.87
CA ARG A 224 7.32 -11.83 -5.15
C ARG A 224 5.97 -12.29 -4.58
N CYS A 225 5.10 -11.36 -4.22
CA CYS A 225 3.74 -11.69 -3.81
C CYS A 225 2.83 -12.04 -5.00
N LEU A 226 3.17 -11.62 -6.22
CA LEU A 226 2.42 -11.94 -7.44
C LEU A 226 2.71 -13.36 -7.95
N GLU A 227 3.89 -13.89 -7.69
CA GLU A 227 4.28 -15.27 -8.01
C GLU A 227 3.46 -16.29 -7.18
#